data_7507dcbaf94bb42437c3fc1bdeebaa2e
#
_entry.id   7507dcbaf94bb42437c3fc1bdeebaa2e
#
_cell.length_a   1.000
_cell.length_b   1.000
_cell.length_c   1.000
_cell.angle_alpha   90.00
_cell.angle_beta   90.00
_cell.angle_gamma   90.00
#
_symmetry.space_group_name_H-M   'P 1'
#
loop_
_entity.id
_entity.type
_entity.pdbx_description
1 polymer ?
#
loop_
_entity_poly.entity_id
_entity_poly.type
_entity_poly.pdbx_seq_one_letter_code
_entity_poly.pdbx_strand_id
1 'polypeptide(L)'
;MPPIQVVLFDLGGTLLHYDQPPEFSMDALNAAALRAFLAAAAKAGGKVPDPELAVRAVGRMAAAQEAKATRTHYANTAENIIQEGLQAVNVRLPDEAWDAGLTAYYCAVSAVVKPVEGDPQAVLTKLTDQGRGLGLVSNTSWSPAMHDADLARFGMLNYLPVRVYSSVFGMVKPHPTIYRQALDRLDVAPAEAVFVGDKLAVDVAGPHKIGMRAVLIVSPFRMEEDPEVVPDARVQTIDELPGVLEAWDKVLEMPVP
;
A
#
# COMPACT_ATOMS: atom_id res chain seq x y z
N MET A 1 18.96 -0.31 22.78
CA MET A 1 18.59 0.10 21.39
C MET A 1 18.11 1.53 21.46
N PRO A 2 18.25 2.36 20.40
CA PRO A 2 17.73 3.74 20.47
C PRO A 2 16.19 3.75 20.57
N PRO A 3 15.61 4.87 21.09
CA PRO A 3 14.16 5.06 21.12
C PRO A 3 13.60 5.13 19.68
N ILE A 4 12.36 4.72 19.49
CA ILE A 4 11.68 4.85 18.21
C ILE A 4 11.19 6.29 18.03
N GLN A 5 11.76 6.98 17.06
CA GLN A 5 11.40 8.35 16.71
C GLN A 5 10.39 8.39 15.55
N VAL A 6 10.42 7.41 14.67
CA VAL A 6 9.60 7.36 13.45
C VAL A 6 8.85 6.02 13.32
N VAL A 7 7.60 6.10 12.91
CA VAL A 7 6.77 4.94 12.54
C VAL A 7 6.44 5.03 11.05
N LEU A 8 6.88 4.05 10.27
CA LEU A 8 6.51 3.87 8.88
C LEU A 8 5.43 2.81 8.77
N PHE A 9 4.38 3.10 8.01
CA PHE A 9 3.26 2.19 7.80
C PHE A 9 3.22 1.67 6.37
N ASP A 10 2.82 0.40 6.20
CA ASP A 10 2.17 -0.02 4.96
C ASP A 10 0.77 0.58 4.88
N LEU A 11 0.13 0.48 3.71
CA LEU A 11 -1.22 1.00 3.49
C LEU A 11 -2.26 -0.12 3.54
N GLY A 12 -2.17 -1.05 2.60
CA GLY A 12 -3.20 -2.05 2.35
C GLY A 12 -3.13 -3.25 3.30
N GLY A 13 -4.10 -3.39 4.20
CA GLY A 13 -4.10 -4.38 5.28
C GLY A 13 -3.50 -3.84 6.59
N THR A 14 -3.07 -2.57 6.61
CA THR A 14 -2.42 -1.92 7.74
C THR A 14 -3.15 -0.66 8.21
N LEU A 15 -3.45 0.28 7.33
CA LEU A 15 -4.26 1.47 7.60
C LEU A 15 -5.62 1.40 6.91
N LEU A 16 -5.63 0.91 5.67
CA LEU A 16 -6.82 0.73 4.85
C LEU A 16 -6.92 -0.71 4.37
N HIS A 17 -8.12 -1.18 4.17
CA HIS A 17 -8.39 -2.45 3.52
C HIS A 17 -9.52 -2.31 2.50
N TYR A 18 -9.74 -3.37 1.72
CA TYR A 18 -10.85 -3.43 0.78
C TYR A 18 -11.99 -4.19 1.45
N ASP A 19 -13.18 -3.56 1.54
CA ASP A 19 -14.39 -4.22 2.04
C ASP A 19 -14.81 -5.30 1.04
N GLN A 20 -14.65 -6.54 1.43
CA GLN A 20 -14.71 -7.67 0.51
C GLN A 20 -15.60 -8.77 1.07
N PRO A 21 -16.60 -9.26 0.30
CA PRO A 21 -17.24 -10.52 0.62
C PRO A 21 -16.23 -11.69 0.54
N PRO A 22 -16.49 -12.83 1.18
CA PRO A 22 -15.57 -13.96 1.27
C PRO A 22 -15.08 -14.51 -0.09
N GLU A 23 -15.86 -14.34 -1.16
CA GLU A 23 -15.52 -14.80 -2.52
C GLU A 23 -14.69 -13.77 -3.31
N PHE A 24 -14.34 -12.66 -2.72
CA PHE A 24 -13.67 -11.55 -3.43
C PHE A 24 -12.17 -11.83 -3.63
N SER A 25 -11.69 -11.43 -4.79
CA SER A 25 -10.25 -11.36 -5.09
C SER A 25 -9.88 -9.98 -5.63
N MET A 26 -8.63 -9.59 -5.47
CA MET A 26 -8.10 -8.36 -6.08
C MET A 26 -8.27 -8.37 -7.60
N ASP A 27 -8.18 -9.55 -8.23
CA ASP A 27 -8.43 -9.71 -9.67
C ASP A 27 -9.88 -9.39 -10.04
N ALA A 28 -10.85 -9.80 -9.19
CA ALA A 28 -12.25 -9.48 -9.41
C ALA A 28 -12.52 -7.98 -9.27
N LEU A 29 -11.92 -7.30 -8.28
CA LEU A 29 -12.00 -5.84 -8.13
C LEU A 29 -11.41 -5.13 -9.34
N ASN A 30 -10.19 -5.50 -9.74
CA ASN A 30 -9.52 -4.89 -10.89
C ASN A 30 -10.33 -5.11 -12.18
N ALA A 31 -10.93 -6.29 -12.37
CA ALA A 31 -11.78 -6.57 -13.51
C ALA A 31 -13.07 -5.73 -13.48
N ALA A 32 -13.70 -5.55 -12.32
CA ALA A 32 -14.90 -4.70 -12.17
C ALA A 32 -14.56 -3.22 -12.42
N ALA A 33 -13.46 -2.73 -11.85
CA ALA A 33 -12.98 -1.38 -12.07
C ALA A 33 -12.63 -1.12 -13.54
N LEU A 34 -12.03 -2.12 -14.21
CA LEU A 34 -11.73 -2.00 -15.64
C LEU A 34 -13.01 -2.02 -16.52
N ARG A 35 -14.04 -2.76 -16.15
CA ARG A 35 -15.34 -2.64 -16.82
C ARG A 35 -15.94 -1.25 -16.66
N ALA A 36 -15.82 -0.64 -15.47
CA ALA A 36 -16.24 0.74 -15.25
C ALA A 36 -15.43 1.72 -16.12
N PHE A 37 -14.11 1.53 -16.20
CA PHE A 37 -13.23 2.27 -17.12
C PHE A 37 -13.74 2.20 -18.55
N LEU A 38 -13.92 1.00 -19.10
CA LEU A 38 -14.31 0.80 -20.48
C LEU A 38 -15.71 1.36 -20.79
N ALA A 39 -16.65 1.24 -19.84
CA ALA A 39 -17.99 1.83 -19.98
C ALA A 39 -17.96 3.36 -20.00
N ALA A 40 -17.14 4.00 -19.14
CA ALA A 40 -16.97 5.45 -19.12
C ALA A 40 -16.25 5.95 -20.39
N ALA A 41 -15.18 5.26 -20.80
CA ALA A 41 -14.46 5.57 -22.03
C ALA A 41 -15.37 5.49 -23.27
N ALA A 42 -16.23 4.49 -23.35
CA ALA A 42 -17.19 4.35 -24.45
C ALA A 42 -18.20 5.51 -24.48
N LYS A 43 -18.69 5.96 -23.31
CA LYS A 43 -19.59 7.13 -23.22
C LYS A 43 -18.91 8.42 -23.66
N ALA A 44 -17.58 8.54 -23.44
CA ALA A 44 -16.77 9.67 -23.87
C ALA A 44 -16.22 9.52 -25.31
N GLY A 45 -16.81 8.65 -26.13
CA GLY A 45 -16.48 8.50 -27.57
C GLY A 45 -15.36 7.50 -27.88
N GLY A 46 -14.83 6.80 -26.87
CA GLY A 46 -13.86 5.70 -27.08
C GLY A 46 -14.49 4.50 -27.76
N LYS A 47 -13.74 3.88 -28.69
CA LYS A 47 -14.20 2.67 -29.38
C LYS A 47 -13.52 1.43 -28.77
N VAL A 48 -14.32 0.58 -28.13
CA VAL A 48 -13.89 -0.70 -27.57
C VAL A 48 -14.77 -1.82 -28.16
N PRO A 49 -14.33 -2.48 -29.26
CA PRO A 49 -15.16 -3.45 -29.96
C PRO A 49 -15.55 -4.68 -29.13
N ASP A 50 -14.65 -5.16 -28.28
CA ASP A 50 -14.86 -6.29 -27.36
C ASP A 50 -14.34 -5.93 -25.96
N PRO A 51 -15.21 -5.39 -25.07
CA PRO A 51 -14.83 -5.02 -23.72
C PRO A 51 -14.30 -6.19 -22.88
N GLU A 52 -14.87 -7.39 -23.03
CA GLU A 52 -14.43 -8.56 -22.25
C GLU A 52 -13.07 -9.09 -22.73
N LEU A 53 -12.76 -8.98 -24.01
CA LEU A 53 -11.41 -9.26 -24.51
C LEU A 53 -10.39 -8.25 -23.93
N ALA A 54 -10.76 -6.96 -23.86
CA ALA A 54 -9.95 -5.92 -23.26
C ALA A 54 -9.70 -6.20 -21.76
N VAL A 55 -10.74 -6.55 -20.99
CA VAL A 55 -10.60 -6.93 -19.57
C VAL A 55 -9.61 -8.08 -19.41
N ARG A 56 -9.76 -9.15 -20.19
CA ARG A 56 -8.83 -10.29 -20.14
C ARG A 56 -7.40 -9.93 -20.55
N ALA A 57 -7.23 -9.04 -21.52
CA ALA A 57 -5.90 -8.62 -21.98
C ALA A 57 -5.17 -7.81 -20.89
N VAL A 58 -5.85 -6.85 -20.27
CA VAL A 58 -5.29 -6.06 -19.16
C VAL A 58 -5.02 -6.96 -17.95
N GLY A 59 -5.89 -7.90 -17.61
CA GLY A 59 -5.66 -8.84 -16.51
C GLY A 59 -4.41 -9.70 -16.72
N ARG A 60 -4.18 -10.22 -17.96
CA ARG A 60 -2.93 -10.93 -18.28
C ARG A 60 -1.70 -10.03 -18.16
N MET A 61 -1.81 -8.76 -18.56
CA MET A 61 -0.71 -7.79 -18.43
C MET A 61 -0.41 -7.51 -16.96
N ALA A 62 -1.44 -7.33 -16.12
CA ALA A 62 -1.29 -7.13 -14.69
C ALA A 62 -0.55 -8.31 -14.02
N ALA A 63 -0.97 -9.55 -14.28
CA ALA A 63 -0.31 -10.75 -13.77
C ALA A 63 1.16 -10.87 -14.22
N ALA A 64 1.44 -10.54 -15.49
CA ALA A 64 2.82 -10.55 -16.02
C ALA A 64 3.70 -9.48 -15.33
N GLN A 65 3.16 -8.29 -15.07
CA GLN A 65 3.87 -7.22 -14.38
C GLN A 65 4.08 -7.54 -12.90
N GLU A 66 3.15 -8.15 -12.21
CA GLU A 66 3.31 -8.61 -10.84
C GLU A 66 4.41 -9.66 -10.72
N ALA A 67 4.41 -10.67 -11.59
CA ALA A 67 5.46 -11.68 -11.67
C ALA A 67 6.83 -11.06 -12.00
N LYS A 68 6.89 -10.00 -12.81
CA LYS A 68 8.10 -9.24 -13.08
C LYS A 68 8.55 -8.46 -11.84
N ALA A 69 7.65 -7.74 -11.16
CA ALA A 69 7.96 -6.96 -9.97
C ALA A 69 8.53 -7.84 -8.85
N THR A 70 7.99 -9.05 -8.65
CA THR A 70 8.50 -10.04 -7.69
C THR A 70 9.97 -10.41 -7.96
N ARG A 71 10.37 -10.52 -9.23
CA ARG A 71 11.74 -10.90 -9.61
C ARG A 71 12.72 -9.73 -9.65
N THR A 72 12.24 -8.56 -10.08
CA THR A 72 13.11 -7.41 -10.43
C THR A 72 13.00 -6.27 -9.43
N HIS A 73 12.01 -6.30 -8.57
CA HIS A 73 11.61 -5.22 -7.66
C HIS A 73 11.24 -3.90 -8.36
N TYR A 74 11.01 -3.89 -9.66
CA TYR A 74 10.54 -2.72 -10.40
C TYR A 74 9.00 -2.67 -10.39
N ALA A 75 8.46 -1.51 -10.01
CA ALA A 75 7.03 -1.23 -10.07
C ALA A 75 6.59 -0.85 -11.49
N ASN A 76 5.29 -1.00 -11.76
CA ASN A 76 4.61 -0.41 -12.91
C ASN A 76 3.32 0.27 -12.44
N THR A 77 2.80 1.21 -13.23
CA THR A 77 1.56 1.91 -12.90
C THR A 77 0.34 1.20 -13.50
N ALA A 78 -0.82 1.39 -12.89
CA ALA A 78 -2.08 0.86 -13.41
C ALA A 78 -2.39 1.43 -14.80
N GLU A 79 -2.08 2.70 -15.01
CA GLU A 79 -2.23 3.39 -16.29
C GLU A 79 -1.44 2.69 -17.39
N ASN A 80 -0.15 2.40 -17.15
CA ASN A 80 0.69 1.69 -18.12
C ASN A 80 0.17 0.26 -18.37
N ILE A 81 -0.23 -0.44 -17.32
CA ILE A 81 -0.77 -1.81 -17.41
C ILE A 81 -2.05 -1.82 -18.26
N ILE A 82 -2.96 -0.88 -18.02
CA ILE A 82 -4.20 -0.72 -18.80
C ILE A 82 -3.87 -0.38 -20.24
N GLN A 83 -2.98 0.59 -20.46
CA GLN A 83 -2.60 1.02 -21.80
C GLN A 83 -1.96 -0.10 -22.62
N GLU A 84 -0.99 -0.82 -22.06
CA GLU A 84 -0.33 -1.96 -22.70
C GLU A 84 -1.33 -3.09 -23.01
N GLY A 85 -2.24 -3.39 -22.07
CA GLY A 85 -3.28 -4.41 -22.25
C GLY A 85 -4.28 -4.04 -23.34
N LEU A 86 -4.70 -2.78 -23.42
CA LEU A 86 -5.59 -2.28 -24.49
C LEU A 86 -4.89 -2.30 -25.87
N GLN A 87 -3.61 -1.89 -25.91
CA GLN A 87 -2.80 -1.94 -27.14
C GLN A 87 -2.65 -3.37 -27.67
N ALA A 88 -2.50 -4.36 -26.78
CA ALA A 88 -2.38 -5.78 -27.16
C ALA A 88 -3.63 -6.32 -27.87
N VAL A 89 -4.78 -5.66 -27.75
CA VAL A 89 -6.02 -5.98 -28.48
C VAL A 89 -6.45 -4.89 -29.47
N ASN A 90 -5.48 -4.06 -29.91
CA ASN A 90 -5.65 -2.99 -30.88
C ASN A 90 -6.69 -1.94 -30.48
N VAL A 91 -6.90 -1.70 -29.17
CA VAL A 91 -7.74 -0.61 -28.66
C VAL A 91 -6.86 0.60 -28.38
N ARG A 92 -7.24 1.75 -28.93
CA ARG A 92 -6.65 3.05 -28.66
C ARG A 92 -7.79 4.02 -28.35
N LEU A 93 -7.67 4.73 -27.23
CA LEU A 93 -8.68 5.66 -26.77
C LEU A 93 -8.19 7.11 -27.00
N PRO A 94 -9.08 8.03 -27.37
CA PRO A 94 -8.81 9.46 -27.29
C PRO A 94 -8.56 9.89 -25.84
N ASP A 95 -7.83 10.99 -25.63
CA ASP A 95 -7.44 11.46 -24.29
C ASP A 95 -8.67 11.67 -23.38
N GLU A 96 -9.74 12.30 -23.89
CA GLU A 96 -10.98 12.51 -23.12
C GLU A 96 -11.62 11.18 -22.66
N ALA A 97 -11.62 10.18 -23.54
CA ALA A 97 -12.15 8.84 -23.20
C ALA A 97 -11.23 8.11 -22.20
N TRP A 98 -9.91 8.29 -22.32
CA TRP A 98 -8.94 7.77 -21.39
C TRP A 98 -9.14 8.34 -19.98
N ASP A 99 -9.23 9.67 -19.86
CA ASP A 99 -9.39 10.37 -18.58
C ASP A 99 -10.72 10.02 -17.90
N ALA A 100 -11.82 9.96 -18.68
CA ALA A 100 -13.11 9.49 -18.18
C ALA A 100 -13.04 8.04 -17.67
N GLY A 101 -12.32 7.19 -18.41
CA GLY A 101 -12.07 5.81 -18.01
C GLY A 101 -11.29 5.70 -16.71
N LEU A 102 -10.15 6.40 -16.60
CA LEU A 102 -9.33 6.39 -15.37
C LEU A 102 -10.11 6.88 -14.16
N THR A 103 -10.87 7.96 -14.31
CA THR A 103 -11.73 8.46 -13.23
C THR A 103 -12.70 7.39 -12.75
N ALA A 104 -13.38 6.70 -13.67
CA ALA A 104 -14.32 5.63 -13.33
C ALA A 104 -13.64 4.41 -12.70
N TYR A 105 -12.42 4.06 -13.17
CA TYR A 105 -11.61 2.99 -12.59
C TYR A 105 -11.28 3.27 -11.12
N TYR A 106 -10.72 4.45 -10.84
CA TYR A 106 -10.34 4.82 -9.49
C TYR A 106 -11.54 4.99 -8.56
N CYS A 107 -12.65 5.54 -9.05
CA CYS A 107 -13.90 5.61 -8.28
C CYS A 107 -14.41 4.20 -7.90
N ALA A 108 -14.34 3.23 -8.80
CA ALA A 108 -14.78 1.87 -8.53
C ALA A 108 -13.90 1.17 -7.49
N VAL A 109 -12.58 1.40 -7.52
CA VAL A 109 -11.66 0.85 -6.50
C VAL A 109 -11.88 1.54 -5.15
N SER A 110 -11.89 2.87 -5.11
CA SER A 110 -12.10 3.64 -3.86
C SER A 110 -13.44 3.37 -3.18
N ALA A 111 -14.47 2.98 -3.93
CA ALA A 111 -15.80 2.70 -3.38
C ALA A 111 -15.81 1.55 -2.36
N VAL A 112 -14.85 0.63 -2.44
CA VAL A 112 -14.73 -0.53 -1.54
C VAL A 112 -13.60 -0.38 -0.52
N VAL A 113 -12.91 0.76 -0.48
CA VAL A 113 -11.85 1.04 0.50
C VAL A 113 -12.46 1.47 1.83
N LYS A 114 -11.97 0.89 2.93
CA LYS A 114 -12.34 1.21 4.32
C LYS A 114 -11.11 1.25 5.22
N PRO A 115 -11.16 1.89 6.39
CA PRO A 115 -10.16 1.71 7.43
C PRO A 115 -10.10 0.24 7.87
N VAL A 116 -8.92 -0.22 8.32
CA VAL A 116 -8.79 -1.52 8.98
C VAL A 116 -9.57 -1.57 10.30
N GLU A 117 -9.71 -2.76 10.88
CA GLU A 117 -10.32 -2.93 12.20
C GLU A 117 -9.54 -2.13 13.26
N GLY A 118 -10.29 -1.45 14.15
CA GLY A 118 -9.79 -0.48 15.12
C GLY A 118 -10.00 0.97 14.64
N ASP A 119 -9.24 1.90 15.20
CA ASP A 119 -9.27 3.32 14.83
C ASP A 119 -7.89 3.82 14.38
N PRO A 120 -7.53 3.58 13.10
CA PRO A 120 -6.23 4.03 12.58
C PRO A 120 -5.99 5.53 12.73
N GLN A 121 -7.04 6.37 12.58
CA GLN A 121 -6.90 7.82 12.74
C GLN A 121 -6.54 8.18 14.19
N ALA A 122 -7.22 7.60 15.18
CA ALA A 122 -6.91 7.83 16.58
C ALA A 122 -5.49 7.35 16.93
N VAL A 123 -5.04 6.21 16.37
CA VAL A 123 -3.67 5.72 16.55
C VAL A 123 -2.64 6.70 15.97
N LEU A 124 -2.85 7.19 14.75
CA LEU A 124 -1.95 8.18 14.13
C LEU A 124 -1.91 9.48 14.96
N THR A 125 -3.06 9.93 15.45
CA THR A 125 -3.15 11.09 16.36
C THR A 125 -2.32 10.87 17.61
N LYS A 126 -2.53 9.75 18.31
CA LYS A 126 -1.81 9.42 19.56
C LYS A 126 -0.29 9.36 19.34
N LEU A 127 0.17 8.73 18.26
CA LEU A 127 1.60 8.65 17.95
C LEU A 127 2.20 10.01 17.63
N THR A 128 1.46 10.88 16.95
CA THR A 128 1.88 12.27 16.69
C THR A 128 1.96 13.08 17.99
N ASP A 129 0.99 12.94 18.88
CA ASP A 129 0.96 13.60 20.19
C ASP A 129 2.13 13.14 21.09
N GLN A 130 2.62 11.92 20.88
CA GLN A 130 3.84 11.38 21.51
C GLN A 130 5.13 11.92 20.88
N GLY A 131 5.04 12.81 19.88
CA GLY A 131 6.19 13.42 19.20
C GLY A 131 6.85 12.54 18.15
N ARG A 132 6.20 11.44 17.71
CA ARG A 132 6.76 10.55 16.68
C ARG A 132 6.51 11.09 15.28
N GLY A 133 7.53 11.03 14.43
CA GLY A 133 7.36 11.21 12.98
C GLY A 133 6.62 10.04 12.36
N LEU A 134 5.70 10.32 11.43
CA LEU A 134 4.93 9.28 10.75
C LEU A 134 5.14 9.33 9.25
N GLY A 135 5.15 8.17 8.61
CA GLY A 135 5.25 8.06 7.16
C GLY A 135 4.60 6.78 6.61
N LEU A 136 4.50 6.73 5.29
CA LEU A 136 3.89 5.62 4.56
C LEU A 136 4.85 5.09 3.50
N VAL A 137 4.93 3.76 3.38
CA VAL A 137 5.63 3.08 2.27
C VAL A 137 4.76 1.95 1.75
N SER A 138 4.19 2.12 0.55
CA SER A 138 3.22 1.18 -0.01
C SER A 138 3.66 0.61 -1.36
N ASN A 139 3.51 -0.71 -1.50
CA ASN A 139 3.56 -1.38 -2.80
C ASN A 139 2.20 -1.22 -3.48
N THR A 140 2.18 -0.48 -4.58
CA THR A 140 0.96 -0.20 -5.33
C THR A 140 1.27 0.05 -6.80
N SER A 141 0.34 -0.28 -7.69
CA SER A 141 0.32 0.17 -9.08
C SER A 141 -0.55 1.41 -9.27
N TRP A 142 -1.37 1.77 -8.30
CA TRP A 142 -2.31 2.89 -8.40
C TRP A 142 -1.64 4.24 -8.15
N SER A 143 -2.27 5.31 -8.64
CA SER A 143 -1.71 6.65 -8.52
C SER A 143 -1.66 7.15 -7.07
N PRO A 144 -0.64 7.96 -6.70
CA PRO A 144 -0.60 8.62 -5.39
C PRO A 144 -1.87 9.41 -5.09
N ALA A 145 -2.42 10.12 -6.08
CA ALA A 145 -3.61 10.96 -5.90
C ALA A 145 -4.84 10.15 -5.43
N MET A 146 -5.00 8.91 -5.92
CA MET A 146 -6.06 8.02 -5.47
C MET A 146 -5.90 7.65 -4.00
N HIS A 147 -4.71 7.21 -3.59
CA HIS A 147 -4.43 6.86 -2.20
C HIS A 147 -4.53 8.06 -1.25
N ASP A 148 -4.02 9.20 -1.69
CA ASP A 148 -4.10 10.46 -0.92
C ASP A 148 -5.57 10.89 -0.72
N ALA A 149 -6.42 10.72 -1.72
CA ALA A 149 -7.86 10.99 -1.61
C ALA A 149 -8.54 10.04 -0.61
N ASP A 150 -8.20 8.74 -0.62
CA ASP A 150 -8.72 7.79 0.35
C ASP A 150 -8.23 8.09 1.78
N LEU A 151 -6.94 8.40 1.96
CA LEU A 151 -6.39 8.83 3.24
C LEU A 151 -7.04 10.13 3.75
N ALA A 152 -7.32 11.09 2.87
CA ALA A 152 -8.01 12.33 3.21
C ALA A 152 -9.47 12.06 3.63
N ARG A 153 -10.18 11.19 2.90
CA ARG A 153 -11.56 10.79 3.19
C ARG A 153 -11.72 10.21 4.59
N PHE A 154 -10.69 9.48 5.07
CA PHE A 154 -10.67 8.88 6.40
C PHE A 154 -9.86 9.69 7.43
N GLY A 155 -9.52 10.96 7.14
CA GLY A 155 -8.87 11.86 8.08
C GLY A 155 -7.41 11.55 8.41
N MET A 156 -6.75 10.67 7.64
CA MET A 156 -5.40 10.19 7.93
C MET A 156 -4.28 10.92 7.16
N LEU A 157 -4.61 11.61 6.06
CA LEU A 157 -3.62 12.20 5.14
C LEU A 157 -2.63 13.15 5.84
N ASN A 158 -3.14 14.00 6.73
CA ASN A 158 -2.33 15.04 7.38
C ASN A 158 -1.32 14.50 8.40
N TYR A 159 -1.52 13.27 8.89
CA TYR A 159 -0.59 12.62 9.81
C TYR A 159 0.60 11.97 9.09
N LEU A 160 0.54 11.80 7.78
CA LEU A 160 1.51 11.09 6.97
C LEU A 160 2.21 12.04 5.98
N PRO A 161 3.06 12.98 6.44
CA PRO A 161 3.70 13.98 5.57
C PRO A 161 4.63 13.36 4.54
N VAL A 162 5.25 12.22 4.87
CA VAL A 162 6.10 11.45 3.95
C VAL A 162 5.36 10.20 3.50
N ARG A 163 5.08 10.13 2.20
CA ARG A 163 4.46 8.98 1.56
C ARG A 163 5.30 8.54 0.37
N VAL A 164 5.65 7.25 0.33
CA VAL A 164 6.42 6.63 -0.75
C VAL A 164 5.58 5.53 -1.37
N TYR A 165 5.11 5.78 -2.57
CA TYR A 165 4.33 4.83 -3.37
C TYR A 165 5.23 4.21 -4.44
N SER A 166 5.25 2.89 -4.53
CA SER A 166 6.12 2.19 -5.49
C SER A 166 5.80 2.56 -6.94
N SER A 167 4.54 2.87 -7.26
CA SER A 167 4.11 3.27 -8.61
C SER A 167 4.87 4.48 -9.18
N VAL A 168 5.30 5.41 -8.33
CA VAL A 168 6.09 6.59 -8.74
C VAL A 168 7.55 6.50 -8.32
N PHE A 169 7.86 5.78 -7.23
CA PHE A 169 9.25 5.58 -6.82
C PHE A 169 9.99 4.61 -7.75
N GLY A 170 9.27 3.70 -8.40
CA GLY A 170 9.81 2.74 -9.35
C GLY A 170 10.31 1.43 -8.75
N MET A 171 10.46 1.33 -7.42
CA MET A 171 10.88 0.10 -6.73
C MET A 171 9.83 -0.33 -5.73
N VAL A 172 9.66 -1.67 -5.57
CA VAL A 172 8.74 -2.25 -4.60
C VAL A 172 9.48 -2.78 -3.36
N LYS A 173 8.83 -2.82 -2.20
CA LYS A 173 9.24 -3.61 -1.05
C LYS A 173 9.37 -5.09 -1.48
N PRO A 174 10.36 -5.85 -1.02
CA PRO A 174 11.33 -5.56 0.04
C PRO A 174 12.65 -4.93 -0.44
N HIS A 175 12.70 -4.22 -1.57
CA HIS A 175 13.93 -3.56 -2.00
C HIS A 175 14.33 -2.46 -0.99
N PRO A 176 15.59 -2.43 -0.50
CA PRO A 176 15.99 -1.56 0.62
C PRO A 176 15.79 -0.06 0.34
N THR A 177 15.91 0.37 -0.92
CA THR A 177 15.85 1.78 -1.29
C THR A 177 14.50 2.42 -1.02
N ILE A 178 13.39 1.67 -1.11
CA ILE A 178 12.05 2.25 -0.89
C ILE A 178 11.84 2.66 0.57
N TYR A 179 12.37 1.88 1.54
CA TYR A 179 12.30 2.24 2.95
C TYR A 179 13.26 3.39 3.26
N ARG A 180 14.51 3.34 2.74
CA ARG A 180 15.49 4.42 2.91
C ARG A 180 14.98 5.75 2.40
N GLN A 181 14.28 5.76 1.26
CA GLN A 181 13.64 6.97 0.73
C GLN A 181 12.70 7.64 1.74
N ALA A 182 11.95 6.87 2.53
CA ALA A 182 11.08 7.42 3.57
C ALA A 182 11.91 7.90 4.78
N LEU A 183 12.90 7.13 5.22
CA LEU A 183 13.78 7.48 6.33
C LEU A 183 14.59 8.75 6.04
N ASP A 184 15.17 8.86 4.84
CA ASP A 184 15.94 10.04 4.40
C ASP A 184 15.08 11.31 4.39
N ARG A 185 13.80 11.19 3.99
CA ARG A 185 12.85 12.32 4.01
C ARG A 185 12.39 12.71 5.41
N LEU A 186 12.49 11.82 6.37
CA LEU A 186 12.16 12.04 7.79
C LEU A 186 13.41 12.34 8.64
N ASP A 187 14.59 12.33 8.02
CA ASP A 187 15.90 12.58 8.65
C ASP A 187 16.13 11.68 9.89
N VAL A 188 15.92 10.37 9.73
CA VAL A 188 16.02 9.38 10.82
C VAL A 188 16.86 8.17 10.42
N ALA A 189 17.64 7.64 11.36
CA ALA A 189 18.40 6.41 11.16
C ALA A 189 17.47 5.18 11.22
N PRO A 190 17.76 4.10 10.46
CA PRO A 190 16.92 2.89 10.48
C PRO A 190 16.67 2.32 11.88
N ALA A 191 17.67 2.35 12.77
CA ALA A 191 17.57 1.81 14.13
C ALA A 191 16.60 2.61 15.03
N GLU A 192 16.25 3.84 14.65
CA GLU A 192 15.32 4.72 15.36
C GLU A 192 13.91 4.69 14.75
N ALA A 193 13.70 3.83 13.77
CA ALA A 193 12.43 3.67 13.08
C ALA A 193 11.87 2.25 13.25
N VAL A 194 10.55 2.17 13.19
CA VAL A 194 9.81 0.91 13.13
C VAL A 194 8.93 0.89 11.88
N PHE A 195 8.84 -0.26 11.23
CA PHE A 195 7.90 -0.50 10.16
C PHE A 195 6.70 -1.29 10.69
N VAL A 196 5.50 -0.90 10.29
CA VAL A 196 4.25 -1.55 10.68
C VAL A 196 3.54 -2.02 9.41
N GLY A 197 3.25 -3.30 9.32
CA GLY A 197 2.59 -3.87 8.14
C GLY A 197 2.00 -5.25 8.39
N ASP A 198 1.40 -5.85 7.34
CA ASP A 198 0.66 -7.12 7.44
C ASP A 198 1.35 -8.31 6.74
N LYS A 199 2.52 -8.08 6.09
CA LYS A 199 3.21 -9.13 5.31
C LYS A 199 4.61 -9.42 5.83
N LEU A 200 4.89 -10.68 6.19
CA LEU A 200 6.19 -11.07 6.73
C LEU A 200 7.36 -10.72 5.80
N ALA A 201 7.26 -11.08 4.52
CA ALA A 201 8.38 -10.90 3.58
C ALA A 201 8.74 -9.44 3.30
N VAL A 202 7.74 -8.57 3.20
CA VAL A 202 7.94 -7.18 2.77
C VAL A 202 7.84 -6.16 3.90
N ASP A 203 7.14 -6.47 5.01
CA ASP A 203 6.93 -5.52 6.10
C ASP A 203 7.71 -5.89 7.38
N VAL A 204 8.30 -7.10 7.41
CA VAL A 204 9.18 -7.54 8.49
C VAL A 204 10.59 -7.81 7.97
N ALA A 205 10.78 -8.82 7.12
CA ALA A 205 12.10 -9.18 6.61
C ALA A 205 12.76 -8.05 5.81
N GLY A 206 11.98 -7.25 5.05
CA GLY A 206 12.50 -6.10 4.31
C GLY A 206 13.10 -5.01 5.22
N PRO A 207 12.35 -4.46 6.18
CA PRO A 207 12.84 -3.50 7.19
C PRO A 207 14.02 -4.03 8.00
N HIS A 208 13.99 -5.29 8.46
CA HIS A 208 15.11 -5.90 9.19
C HIS A 208 16.42 -5.87 8.41
N LYS A 209 16.40 -6.09 7.07
CA LYS A 209 17.60 -6.04 6.22
C LYS A 209 18.33 -4.69 6.24
N ILE A 210 17.65 -3.63 6.65
CA ILE A 210 18.26 -2.29 6.75
C ILE A 210 18.42 -1.81 8.20
N GLY A 211 18.09 -2.65 9.17
CA GLY A 211 18.27 -2.36 10.60
C GLY A 211 17.10 -1.63 11.26
N MET A 212 15.92 -1.61 10.65
CA MET A 212 14.68 -1.17 11.29
C MET A 212 14.09 -2.28 12.16
N ARG A 213 13.31 -1.90 13.18
CA ARG A 213 12.36 -2.81 13.84
C ARG A 213 11.10 -2.98 13.00
N ALA A 214 10.36 -4.05 13.26
CA ALA A 214 9.12 -4.34 12.54
C ALA A 214 8.02 -4.86 13.48
N VAL A 215 6.81 -4.31 13.34
CA VAL A 215 5.59 -4.79 14.00
C VAL A 215 4.68 -5.38 12.94
N LEU A 216 4.29 -6.64 13.14
CA LEU A 216 3.33 -7.31 12.27
C LEU A 216 1.92 -7.13 12.81
N ILE A 217 1.02 -6.59 11.99
CA ILE A 217 -0.42 -6.65 12.23
C ILE A 217 -0.91 -8.01 11.71
N VAL A 218 -1.52 -8.80 12.59
CA VAL A 218 -2.06 -10.11 12.22
C VAL A 218 -3.36 -9.92 11.45
N SER A 219 -3.30 -10.10 10.15
CA SER A 219 -4.50 -10.03 9.30
C SER A 219 -5.19 -11.40 9.24
N PRO A 220 -6.51 -11.49 9.54
CA PRO A 220 -7.25 -12.74 9.39
C PRO A 220 -7.34 -13.22 7.93
N PHE A 221 -7.02 -12.36 6.98
CA PHE A 221 -7.06 -12.64 5.54
C PHE A 221 -5.71 -13.10 4.97
N ARG A 222 -4.62 -13.04 5.77
CA ARG A 222 -3.26 -13.38 5.34
C ARG A 222 -2.50 -14.06 6.47
N MET A 223 -2.50 -15.38 6.43
CA MET A 223 -1.68 -16.21 7.31
C MET A 223 -0.41 -16.61 6.54
N GLU A 224 0.57 -15.70 6.45
CA GLU A 224 1.92 -16.08 6.03
C GLU A 224 2.67 -16.58 7.26
N GLU A 225 3.08 -17.84 7.26
CA GLU A 225 3.99 -18.40 8.26
C GLU A 225 5.35 -18.61 7.61
N ASP A 226 6.34 -17.88 8.10
CA ASP A 226 7.75 -18.12 7.80
C ASP A 226 8.49 -18.16 9.16
N PRO A 227 8.93 -19.34 9.62
CA PRO A 227 9.57 -19.48 10.92
C PRO A 227 10.92 -18.76 11.01
N GLU A 228 11.53 -18.40 9.89
CA GLU A 228 12.79 -17.63 9.85
C GLU A 228 12.56 -16.11 9.96
N VAL A 229 11.32 -15.64 9.75
CA VAL A 229 10.97 -14.22 9.81
C VAL A 229 10.18 -13.92 11.07
N VAL A 230 10.87 -13.41 12.09
CA VAL A 230 10.29 -13.10 13.40
C VAL A 230 10.16 -11.59 13.55
N PRO A 231 8.94 -11.02 13.64
CA PRO A 231 8.75 -9.60 13.91
C PRO A 231 9.14 -9.26 15.36
N ASP A 232 9.54 -8.01 15.61
CA ASP A 232 9.88 -7.52 16.96
C ASP A 232 8.65 -7.47 17.88
N ALA A 233 7.45 -7.28 17.30
CA ALA A 233 6.17 -7.46 17.98
C ALA A 233 5.07 -7.89 16.99
N ARG A 234 3.99 -8.48 17.54
CA ARG A 234 2.76 -8.80 16.83
C ARG A 234 1.59 -8.12 17.52
N VAL A 235 0.66 -7.54 16.75
CA VAL A 235 -0.58 -6.95 17.25
C VAL A 235 -1.75 -7.51 16.45
N GLN A 236 -2.90 -7.67 17.12
CA GLN A 236 -4.13 -8.15 16.46
C GLN A 236 -4.85 -7.01 15.73
N THR A 237 -4.84 -5.82 16.34
CA THR A 237 -5.40 -4.59 15.77
C THR A 237 -4.40 -3.45 15.86
N ILE A 238 -4.58 -2.44 15.03
CA ILE A 238 -3.71 -1.26 15.05
C ILE A 238 -3.74 -0.51 16.37
N ASP A 239 -4.84 -0.62 17.14
CA ASP A 239 -5.02 0.06 18.43
C ASP A 239 -4.01 -0.37 19.49
N GLU A 240 -3.42 -1.57 19.35
CA GLU A 240 -2.41 -2.09 20.27
C GLU A 240 -1.02 -1.45 20.05
N LEU A 241 -0.78 -0.86 18.86
CA LEU A 241 0.54 -0.35 18.47
C LEU A 241 1.13 0.69 19.44
N PRO A 242 0.37 1.72 19.90
CA PRO A 242 0.93 2.68 20.85
C PRO A 242 1.44 2.03 22.13
N GLY A 243 0.73 1.03 22.66
CA GLY A 243 1.13 0.27 23.85
C GLY A 243 2.45 -0.51 23.65
N VAL A 244 2.65 -1.10 22.47
CA VAL A 244 3.90 -1.78 22.11
C VAL A 244 5.07 -0.80 22.14
N LEU A 245 4.92 0.37 21.52
CA LEU A 245 5.98 1.37 21.46
C LEU A 245 6.28 1.98 22.83
N GLU A 246 5.25 2.26 23.64
CA GLU A 246 5.42 2.72 25.03
C GLU A 246 6.16 1.68 25.90
N ALA A 247 5.91 0.38 25.67
CA ALA A 247 6.64 -0.67 26.39
C ALA A 247 8.13 -0.71 25.99
N TRP A 248 8.44 -0.50 24.72
CA TRP A 248 9.83 -0.43 24.25
C TRP A 248 10.57 0.78 24.83
N ASP A 249 9.91 1.95 24.93
CA ASP A 249 10.50 3.15 25.52
C ASP A 249 10.84 2.94 27.01
N LYS A 250 9.94 2.33 27.78
CA LYS A 250 10.16 2.01 29.21
C LYS A 250 11.37 1.11 29.46
N VAL A 251 11.63 0.15 28.57
CA VAL A 251 12.80 -0.73 28.68
C VAL A 251 14.10 0.05 28.52
N LEU A 252 14.10 1.14 27.76
CA LEU A 252 15.26 2.00 27.55
C LEU A 252 15.56 2.93 28.75
N GLU A 253 14.55 3.26 29.55
CA GLU A 253 14.66 4.10 30.74
C GLU A 253 15.13 3.33 31.98
N MET A 254 15.10 1.98 31.93
CA MET A 254 15.58 1.17 33.05
C MET A 254 17.11 1.27 33.19
N PRO A 255 17.64 1.59 34.39
CA PRO A 255 19.08 1.61 34.60
C PRO A 255 19.65 0.22 34.30
N VAL A 256 20.73 0.22 33.52
CA VAL A 256 21.50 -1.02 33.29
C VAL A 256 22.05 -1.48 34.66
N PRO A 257 21.82 -2.75 35.10
CA PRO A 257 22.24 -3.27 36.38
C PRO A 257 23.75 -3.30 36.53
#